data_10512f1fbe20d3ba5c88d96b6a7f3837
#
_entry.id   10512f1fbe20d3ba5c88d96b6a7f3837
#
_cell.length_a   1.000
_cell.length_b   1.000
_cell.length_c   1.000
_cell.angle_alpha   90.00
_cell.angle_beta   90.00
_cell.angle_gamma   90.00
#
_symmetry.space_group_name_H-M   'P 1'
#
loop_
_entity.id
_entity.type
_entity.pdbx_description
1 polymer ?
#
loop_
_entity_poly.entity_id
_entity_poly.type
_entity_poly.pdbx_seq_one_letter_code
_entity_poly.pdbx_strand_id
1 'polypeptide(L)'
;MKAKGTPFFFDAGGVRLYGEWHRRDGKKPVLVFLHEGLGSVAQWKDFPGLLCDRTGHAGFVFDRRGHGKSDPLGIPRRPEYLHEEAHRWLPDVLENQGIEKPVLIGHSDGGTIALLFAARFPEKVTAVITEAAHVFVEPVTLEGIRKAVDLYNGTDLEKRLAAYHGKNTAGVFHNWADTWLDPRFRTWNVEGDLADIRCPLLVIQGEDDEYGTPAQVEAIAGKTSG
;
A
#
# COMPACT_ATOMS: atom_id res chain seq x y z
N MET A 1 -21.29 -7.03 -16.74
CA MET A 1 -20.72 -8.07 -15.86
C MET A 1 -19.59 -7.42 -15.07
N LYS A 2 -19.50 -7.63 -13.76
CA LYS A 2 -18.39 -7.11 -12.95
C LYS A 2 -17.10 -7.83 -13.39
N ALA A 3 -16.08 -7.07 -13.76
CA ALA A 3 -14.77 -7.62 -14.12
C ALA A 3 -14.09 -8.14 -12.86
N LYS A 4 -14.34 -9.41 -12.51
CA LYS A 4 -13.62 -10.07 -11.42
C LYS A 4 -12.19 -10.36 -11.87
N GLY A 5 -11.23 -10.08 -11.01
CA GLY A 5 -9.85 -10.49 -11.22
C GLY A 5 -9.72 -12.01 -11.24
N THR A 6 -8.69 -12.52 -11.89
CA THR A 6 -8.31 -13.94 -11.85
C THR A 6 -7.42 -14.18 -10.65
N PRO A 7 -7.91 -14.88 -9.60
CA PRO A 7 -7.17 -15.11 -8.36
C PRO A 7 -6.11 -16.21 -8.54
N PHE A 8 -4.98 -16.06 -7.86
CA PHE A 8 -3.92 -17.07 -7.82
C PHE A 8 -2.99 -16.87 -6.62
N PHE A 9 -2.15 -17.86 -6.37
CA PHE A 9 -1.04 -17.76 -5.42
C PHE A 9 0.28 -17.79 -6.16
N PHE A 10 1.28 -17.08 -5.65
CA PHE A 10 2.63 -17.04 -6.19
C PHE A 10 3.66 -16.88 -5.08
N ASP A 11 4.90 -17.24 -5.34
CA ASP A 11 6.01 -17.10 -4.39
C ASP A 11 6.89 -15.92 -4.80
N ALA A 12 7.11 -14.97 -3.89
CA ALA A 12 8.05 -13.88 -4.07
C ALA A 12 8.87 -13.70 -2.78
N GLY A 13 10.19 -13.61 -2.91
CA GLY A 13 11.11 -13.49 -1.78
C GLY A 13 11.01 -14.65 -0.78
N GLY A 14 10.60 -15.85 -1.21
CA GLY A 14 10.42 -17.03 -0.36
C GLY A 14 9.13 -17.03 0.48
N VAL A 15 8.15 -16.22 0.12
CA VAL A 15 6.85 -16.10 0.80
C VAL A 15 5.74 -16.33 -0.21
N ARG A 16 4.73 -17.13 0.16
CA ARG A 16 3.55 -17.36 -0.66
C ARG A 16 2.57 -16.22 -0.50
N LEU A 17 2.31 -15.52 -1.59
CA LEU A 17 1.42 -14.37 -1.66
C LEU A 17 0.16 -14.70 -2.47
N TYR A 18 -0.94 -14.00 -2.16
CA TYR A 18 -2.18 -14.04 -2.93
C TYR A 18 -2.28 -12.80 -3.81
N GLY A 19 -2.71 -12.98 -5.06
CA GLY A 19 -2.94 -11.87 -5.98
C GLY A 19 -4.05 -12.14 -6.97
N GLU A 20 -4.44 -11.09 -7.67
CA GLU A 20 -5.44 -11.12 -8.74
C GLU A 20 -4.96 -10.30 -9.94
N TRP A 21 -5.12 -10.87 -11.13
CA TRP A 21 -4.92 -10.15 -12.38
C TRP A 21 -6.26 -9.70 -12.96
N HIS A 22 -6.31 -8.44 -13.43
CA HIS A 22 -7.37 -7.87 -14.24
C HIS A 22 -6.81 -7.58 -15.63
N ARG A 23 -7.45 -8.08 -16.70
CA ARG A 23 -7.05 -7.82 -18.10
C ARG A 23 -5.55 -8.05 -18.37
N ARG A 24 -5.01 -9.21 -18.09
CA ARG A 24 -3.57 -9.53 -18.22
C ARG A 24 -2.99 -9.35 -19.64
N ASP A 25 -3.82 -9.18 -20.65
CA ASP A 25 -3.50 -9.08 -22.07
C ASP A 25 -3.20 -7.64 -22.57
N GLY A 26 -3.16 -6.67 -21.66
CA GLY A 26 -2.92 -5.26 -21.99
C GLY A 26 -1.49 -4.99 -22.48
N LYS A 27 -1.36 -4.12 -23.51
CA LYS A 27 -0.05 -3.64 -24.00
C LYS A 27 0.46 -2.37 -23.29
N LYS A 28 -0.38 -1.74 -22.48
CA LYS A 28 -0.05 -0.56 -21.67
C LYS A 28 0.70 -0.97 -20.39
N PRO A 29 1.41 -0.05 -19.72
CA PRO A 29 1.99 -0.31 -18.40
C PRO A 29 0.96 -0.91 -17.44
N VAL A 30 1.37 -1.89 -16.64
CA VAL A 30 0.48 -2.55 -15.67
C VAL A 30 0.16 -1.59 -14.53
N LEU A 31 -1.11 -1.48 -14.14
CA LEU A 31 -1.53 -0.83 -12.91
C LEU A 31 -1.29 -1.79 -11.74
N VAL A 32 -0.42 -1.44 -10.81
CA VAL A 32 -0.15 -2.22 -9.59
C VAL A 32 -0.76 -1.52 -8.40
N PHE A 33 -1.65 -2.21 -7.70
CA PHE A 33 -2.41 -1.67 -6.57
C PHE A 33 -1.80 -2.11 -5.25
N LEU A 34 -1.43 -1.13 -4.42
CA LEU A 34 -0.79 -1.31 -3.11
C LEU A 34 -1.77 -0.87 -2.02
N HIS A 35 -2.28 -1.82 -1.25
CA HIS A 35 -3.31 -1.59 -0.23
C HIS A 35 -2.75 -0.87 1.02
N GLU A 36 -3.65 -0.29 1.81
CA GLU A 36 -3.36 0.41 3.07
C GLU A 36 -2.93 -0.55 4.20
N GLY A 37 -2.62 0.01 5.40
CA GLY A 37 -2.05 -0.74 6.53
C GLY A 37 -2.92 -1.89 7.06
N LEU A 38 -4.23 -1.76 6.99
CA LEU A 38 -5.21 -2.81 7.34
C LEU A 38 -5.91 -3.39 6.10
N GLY A 39 -5.36 -3.14 4.91
CA GLY A 39 -5.96 -3.48 3.63
C GLY A 39 -5.66 -4.87 3.11
N SER A 40 -6.37 -5.23 2.06
CA SER A 40 -6.20 -6.47 1.32
C SER A 40 -6.75 -6.34 -0.11
N VAL A 41 -6.48 -7.32 -0.97
CA VAL A 41 -7.09 -7.42 -2.31
C VAL A 41 -8.60 -7.26 -2.25
N ALA A 42 -9.25 -7.94 -1.30
CA ALA A 42 -10.71 -7.94 -1.19
C ALA A 42 -11.30 -6.56 -0.82
N GLN A 43 -10.55 -5.70 -0.15
CA GLN A 43 -11.00 -4.37 0.26
C GLN A 43 -10.96 -3.34 -0.87
N TRP A 44 -10.20 -3.58 -1.92
CA TRP A 44 -10.27 -2.79 -3.15
C TRP A 44 -11.60 -2.93 -3.88
N LYS A 45 -12.37 -4.00 -3.59
CA LYS A 45 -13.68 -4.29 -4.19
C LYS A 45 -13.59 -4.31 -5.73
N ASP A 46 -14.46 -3.55 -6.40
CA ASP A 46 -14.53 -3.50 -7.87
C ASP A 46 -13.58 -2.46 -8.49
N PHE A 47 -12.92 -1.61 -7.67
CA PHE A 47 -12.15 -0.47 -8.16
C PHE A 47 -11.05 -0.85 -9.17
N PRO A 48 -10.17 -1.84 -8.92
CA PRO A 48 -9.13 -2.22 -9.87
C PRO A 48 -9.69 -2.65 -11.22
N GLY A 49 -10.72 -3.51 -11.20
CA GLY A 49 -11.36 -3.97 -12.42
C GLY A 49 -12.01 -2.85 -13.23
N LEU A 50 -12.74 -1.95 -12.55
CA LEU A 50 -13.37 -0.80 -13.20
C LEU A 50 -12.33 0.16 -13.82
N LEU A 51 -11.23 0.41 -13.11
CA LEU A 51 -10.16 1.27 -13.63
C LEU A 51 -9.49 0.63 -14.85
N CYS A 52 -9.17 -0.67 -14.78
CA CYS A 52 -8.60 -1.42 -15.89
C CYS A 52 -9.51 -1.41 -17.13
N ASP A 53 -10.83 -1.61 -16.94
CA ASP A 53 -11.81 -1.58 -18.02
C ASP A 53 -11.92 -0.21 -18.67
N ARG A 54 -11.92 0.87 -17.89
CA ARG A 54 -12.04 2.24 -18.39
C ARG A 54 -10.78 2.74 -19.09
N THR A 55 -9.62 2.29 -18.64
CA THR A 55 -8.33 2.80 -19.15
C THR A 55 -7.69 1.88 -20.19
N GLY A 56 -8.12 0.62 -20.25
CA GLY A 56 -7.55 -0.40 -21.13
C GLY A 56 -6.18 -0.92 -20.65
N HIS A 57 -5.83 -0.69 -19.38
CA HIS A 57 -4.64 -1.24 -18.76
C HIS A 57 -4.89 -2.65 -18.20
N ALA A 58 -3.84 -3.47 -18.14
CA ALA A 58 -3.82 -4.62 -17.24
C ALA A 58 -3.66 -4.12 -15.79
N GLY A 59 -4.20 -4.86 -14.82
CA GLY A 59 -4.07 -4.54 -13.41
C GLY A 59 -3.64 -5.73 -12.58
N PHE A 60 -2.76 -5.50 -11.64
CA PHE A 60 -2.30 -6.48 -10.68
C PHE A 60 -2.52 -5.98 -9.26
N VAL A 61 -3.23 -6.78 -8.47
CA VAL A 61 -3.54 -6.51 -7.06
C VAL A 61 -3.03 -7.68 -6.25
N PHE A 62 -2.39 -7.44 -5.11
CA PHE A 62 -1.91 -8.53 -4.26
C PHE A 62 -2.03 -8.19 -2.77
N ASP A 63 -2.19 -9.22 -1.95
CA ASP A 63 -2.08 -9.12 -0.51
C ASP A 63 -0.60 -9.09 -0.12
N ARG A 64 -0.13 -8.01 0.50
CA ARG A 64 1.23 -7.94 1.04
C ARG A 64 1.45 -9.04 2.09
N ARG A 65 2.70 -9.39 2.37
CA ARG A 65 3.04 -10.37 3.39
C ARG A 65 2.38 -10.04 4.74
N GLY A 66 1.75 -11.02 5.36
CA GLY A 66 1.00 -10.86 6.60
C GLY A 66 -0.44 -10.35 6.43
N HIS A 67 -0.88 -10.05 5.22
CA HIS A 67 -2.23 -9.52 4.94
C HIS A 67 -3.08 -10.53 4.18
N GLY A 68 -4.40 -10.35 4.23
CA GLY A 68 -5.36 -11.08 3.44
C GLY A 68 -5.15 -12.59 3.49
N LYS A 69 -4.97 -13.19 2.32
CA LYS A 69 -4.75 -14.63 2.13
C LYS A 69 -3.27 -15.00 1.98
N SER A 70 -2.37 -14.01 2.00
CA SER A 70 -0.91 -14.24 1.97
C SER A 70 -0.41 -14.90 3.26
N ASP A 71 0.80 -15.46 3.21
CA ASP A 71 1.41 -16.06 4.37
C ASP A 71 1.59 -15.06 5.52
N PRO A 72 1.50 -15.51 6.77
CA PRO A 72 1.72 -14.68 7.96
C PRO A 72 3.08 -14.01 7.95
N LEU A 73 3.18 -12.84 8.59
CA LEU A 73 4.45 -12.12 8.69
C LEU A 73 5.50 -12.86 9.53
N GLY A 74 5.08 -13.60 10.54
CA GLY A 74 5.94 -14.42 11.39
C GLY A 74 6.79 -13.68 12.43
N ILE A 75 7.07 -12.40 12.21
CA ILE A 75 7.82 -11.51 13.12
C ILE A 75 7.14 -10.14 13.18
N PRO A 76 7.23 -9.40 14.29
CA PRO A 76 6.75 -8.03 14.38
C PRO A 76 7.43 -7.12 13.36
N ARG A 77 6.69 -6.13 12.85
CA ARG A 77 7.25 -5.07 12.00
C ARG A 77 8.17 -4.17 12.81
N ARG A 78 9.15 -3.61 12.12
CA ARG A 78 10.08 -2.61 12.66
C ARG A 78 9.73 -1.24 12.08
N PRO A 79 10.23 -0.14 12.65
CA PRO A 79 10.01 1.21 12.11
C PRO A 79 10.36 1.37 10.63
N GLU A 80 11.29 0.58 10.11
CA GLU A 80 11.73 0.63 8.71
C GLU A 80 10.83 -0.14 7.73
N TYR A 81 9.69 -0.69 8.18
CA TYR A 81 8.89 -1.62 7.39
C TYR A 81 8.41 -1.07 6.03
N LEU A 82 8.12 0.23 5.94
CA LEU A 82 7.70 0.86 4.67
C LEU A 82 8.84 0.86 3.65
N HIS A 83 10.07 1.11 4.11
CA HIS A 83 11.26 0.99 3.28
C HIS A 83 11.54 -0.48 2.90
N GLU A 84 11.39 -1.42 3.83
CA GLU A 84 11.54 -2.86 3.53
C GLU A 84 10.53 -3.33 2.49
N GLU A 85 9.27 -2.90 2.60
CA GLU A 85 8.22 -3.19 1.62
C GLU A 85 8.57 -2.60 0.23
N ALA A 86 9.01 -1.33 0.20
CA ALA A 86 9.33 -0.63 -1.04
C ALA A 86 10.61 -1.11 -1.71
N HIS A 87 11.67 -1.37 -0.93
CA HIS A 87 13.01 -1.62 -1.47
C HIS A 87 13.36 -3.09 -1.65
N ARG A 88 12.63 -3.98 -0.98
CA ARG A 88 12.88 -5.43 -1.02
C ARG A 88 11.67 -6.20 -1.56
N TRP A 89 10.51 -6.09 -0.87
CA TRP A 89 9.38 -6.96 -1.18
C TRP A 89 8.67 -6.60 -2.48
N LEU A 90 8.44 -5.32 -2.75
CA LEU A 90 7.81 -4.88 -4.00
C LEU A 90 8.67 -5.23 -5.24
N PRO A 91 10.01 -5.00 -5.25
CA PRO A 91 10.85 -5.49 -6.35
C PRO A 91 10.70 -6.98 -6.63
N ASP A 92 10.75 -7.83 -5.57
CA ASP A 92 10.63 -9.28 -5.72
C ASP A 92 9.27 -9.69 -6.32
N VAL A 93 8.19 -9.00 -5.91
CA VAL A 93 6.84 -9.20 -6.45
C VAL A 93 6.77 -8.80 -7.92
N LEU A 94 7.27 -7.63 -8.28
CA LEU A 94 7.26 -7.13 -9.66
C LEU A 94 8.06 -8.04 -10.60
N GLU A 95 9.26 -8.46 -10.19
CA GLU A 95 10.10 -9.38 -10.92
C GLU A 95 9.42 -10.74 -11.14
N ASN A 96 8.86 -11.33 -10.08
CA ASN A 96 8.13 -12.60 -10.16
C ASN A 96 6.95 -12.54 -11.13
N GLN A 97 6.26 -11.38 -11.20
CA GLN A 97 5.12 -11.19 -12.09
C GLN A 97 5.50 -10.72 -13.50
N GLY A 98 6.80 -10.47 -13.78
CA GLY A 98 7.27 -9.95 -15.05
C GLY A 98 6.81 -8.51 -15.33
N ILE A 99 6.64 -7.70 -14.29
CA ILE A 99 6.21 -6.31 -14.39
C ILE A 99 7.44 -5.39 -14.30
N GLU A 100 7.85 -4.80 -15.42
CA GLU A 100 9.08 -4.00 -15.47
C GLU A 100 8.89 -2.54 -15.06
N LYS A 101 7.89 -1.86 -15.62
CA LYS A 101 7.61 -0.42 -15.41
C LYS A 101 6.12 -0.20 -15.12
N PRO A 102 5.64 -0.46 -13.90
CA PRO A 102 4.24 -0.28 -13.56
C PRO A 102 3.84 1.21 -13.46
N VAL A 103 2.55 1.45 -13.47
CA VAL A 103 1.93 2.58 -12.77
C VAL A 103 1.55 2.09 -11.38
N LEU A 104 2.14 2.65 -10.34
CA LEU A 104 1.84 2.29 -8.95
C LEU A 104 0.65 3.11 -8.47
N ILE A 105 -0.36 2.44 -7.89
CA ILE A 105 -1.53 3.06 -7.28
C ILE A 105 -1.56 2.60 -5.83
N GLY A 106 -1.29 3.50 -4.92
CA GLY A 106 -1.15 3.17 -3.50
C GLY A 106 -2.09 3.96 -2.60
N HIS A 107 -2.72 3.26 -1.66
CA HIS A 107 -3.53 3.87 -0.61
C HIS A 107 -2.80 3.81 0.73
N SER A 108 -2.69 4.93 1.44
CA SER A 108 -2.08 5.05 2.78
C SER A 108 -0.66 4.46 2.80
N ASP A 109 -0.39 3.39 3.61
CA ASP A 109 0.87 2.64 3.57
C ASP A 109 1.31 2.32 2.13
N GLY A 110 0.37 1.85 1.30
CA GLY A 110 0.63 1.52 -0.09
C GLY A 110 1.06 2.73 -0.91
N GLY A 111 0.54 3.92 -0.61
CA GLY A 111 0.96 5.18 -1.22
C GLY A 111 2.40 5.54 -0.83
N THR A 112 2.74 5.42 0.45
CA THR A 112 4.10 5.64 0.95
C THR A 112 5.09 4.64 0.32
N ILE A 113 4.71 3.35 0.23
CA ILE A 113 5.52 2.32 -0.43
C ILE A 113 5.76 2.67 -1.89
N ALA A 114 4.73 3.17 -2.62
CA ALA A 114 4.87 3.59 -4.00
C ALA A 114 5.85 4.76 -4.17
N LEU A 115 5.79 5.77 -3.29
CA LEU A 115 6.70 6.91 -3.28
C LEU A 115 8.14 6.47 -3.02
N LEU A 116 8.37 5.66 -1.98
CA LEU A 116 9.70 5.14 -1.64
C LEU A 116 10.28 4.25 -2.74
N PHE A 117 9.45 3.44 -3.41
CA PHE A 117 9.88 2.66 -4.57
C PHE A 117 10.29 3.56 -5.73
N ALA A 118 9.47 4.57 -6.06
CA ALA A 118 9.74 5.49 -7.16
C ALA A 118 11.01 6.34 -6.91
N ALA A 119 11.24 6.75 -5.67
CA ALA A 119 12.46 7.45 -5.28
C ALA A 119 13.71 6.56 -5.44
N ARG A 120 13.62 5.30 -4.99
CA ARG A 120 14.76 4.37 -5.01
C ARG A 120 15.07 3.81 -6.39
N PHE A 121 14.04 3.63 -7.23
CA PHE A 121 14.12 2.99 -8.55
C PHE A 121 13.43 3.84 -9.63
N PRO A 122 13.86 5.10 -9.87
CA PRO A 122 13.16 6.03 -10.75
C PRO A 122 13.01 5.52 -12.18
N GLU A 123 13.92 4.67 -12.64
CA GLU A 123 13.87 4.07 -13.98
C GLU A 123 12.91 2.85 -14.09
N LYS A 124 12.43 2.33 -12.95
CA LYS A 124 11.57 1.14 -12.89
C LYS A 124 10.08 1.45 -12.68
N VAL A 125 9.67 2.70 -12.80
CA VAL A 125 8.27 3.12 -12.61
C VAL A 125 7.85 4.05 -13.73
N THR A 126 6.60 3.92 -14.18
CA THR A 126 6.02 4.79 -15.22
C THR A 126 5.37 6.03 -14.62
N ALA A 127 4.59 5.86 -13.57
CA ALA A 127 3.90 6.92 -12.83
C ALA A 127 3.47 6.40 -11.46
N VAL A 128 3.16 7.33 -10.55
CA VAL A 128 2.63 7.02 -9.21
C VAL A 128 1.32 7.77 -9.00
N ILE A 129 0.35 7.09 -8.41
CA ILE A 129 -0.89 7.68 -7.91
C ILE A 129 -0.97 7.31 -6.43
N THR A 130 -1.05 8.31 -5.55
CA THR A 130 -1.22 8.08 -4.12
C THR A 130 -2.58 8.59 -3.65
N GLU A 131 -3.20 7.84 -2.75
CA GLU A 131 -4.38 8.26 -2.00
C GLU A 131 -4.03 8.18 -0.51
N ALA A 132 -4.17 9.30 0.23
CA ALA A 132 -3.93 9.41 1.66
C ALA A 132 -2.54 8.87 2.12
N ALA A 133 -1.49 9.11 1.32
CA ALA A 133 -0.14 8.69 1.65
C ALA A 133 0.46 9.56 2.76
N HIS A 134 1.30 8.95 3.61
CA HIS A 134 2.02 9.65 4.66
C HIS A 134 3.52 9.71 4.32
N VAL A 135 4.13 10.85 4.57
CA VAL A 135 5.59 11.03 4.42
C VAL A 135 6.26 11.49 5.72
N PHE A 136 5.47 11.77 6.73
CA PHE A 136 5.89 12.01 8.12
C PHE A 136 4.75 11.70 9.08
N VAL A 137 5.08 11.60 10.38
CA VAL A 137 4.09 11.36 11.44
C VAL A 137 3.51 12.66 11.93
N GLU A 138 2.17 12.73 12.03
CA GLU A 138 1.43 13.85 12.59
C GLU A 138 0.70 13.48 13.89
N PRO A 139 0.40 14.44 14.76
CA PRO A 139 -0.43 14.19 15.96
C PRO A 139 -1.79 13.58 15.62
N VAL A 140 -2.45 14.03 14.54
CA VAL A 140 -3.74 13.52 14.07
C VAL A 140 -3.64 12.05 13.70
N THR A 141 -2.56 11.64 13.03
CA THR A 141 -2.29 10.23 12.69
C THR A 141 -2.28 9.35 13.93
N LEU A 142 -1.50 9.77 14.94
CA LEU A 142 -1.38 9.01 16.20
C LEU A 142 -2.70 8.97 16.98
N GLU A 143 -3.49 10.03 16.92
CA GLU A 143 -4.83 10.06 17.53
C GLU A 143 -5.79 9.11 16.80
N GLY A 144 -5.83 9.15 15.49
CA GLY A 144 -6.64 8.24 14.66
C GLY A 144 -6.31 6.77 14.95
N ILE A 145 -5.01 6.44 15.06
CA ILE A 145 -4.58 5.07 15.37
C ILE A 145 -4.99 4.66 16.79
N ARG A 146 -4.87 5.53 17.81
CA ARG A 146 -5.37 5.22 19.15
C ARG A 146 -6.87 4.95 19.17
N LYS A 147 -7.66 5.77 18.45
CA LYS A 147 -9.10 5.53 18.27
C LYS A 147 -9.36 4.16 17.61
N ALA A 148 -8.56 3.79 16.61
CA ALA A 148 -8.67 2.47 15.98
C ALA A 148 -8.36 1.33 16.96
N VAL A 149 -7.38 1.50 17.86
CA VAL A 149 -7.07 0.53 18.94
C VAL A 149 -8.24 0.40 19.91
N ASP A 150 -8.84 1.51 20.33
CA ASP A 150 -10.01 1.49 21.21
C ASP A 150 -11.21 0.79 20.53
N LEU A 151 -11.42 1.03 19.23
CA LEU A 151 -12.47 0.37 18.46
C LEU A 151 -12.18 -1.13 18.29
N TYR A 152 -10.93 -1.52 18.06
CA TYR A 152 -10.55 -2.93 17.94
C TYR A 152 -10.82 -3.70 19.23
N ASN A 153 -10.51 -3.12 20.39
CA ASN A 153 -10.69 -3.72 21.69
C ASN A 153 -12.15 -3.66 22.21
N GLY A 154 -12.93 -2.64 21.80
CA GLY A 154 -14.25 -2.34 22.36
C GLY A 154 -15.45 -2.67 21.46
N THR A 155 -15.19 -3.07 20.19
CA THR A 155 -16.28 -3.31 19.22
C THR A 155 -16.08 -4.62 18.44
N ASP A 156 -16.86 -4.80 17.36
CA ASP A 156 -16.72 -5.92 16.43
C ASP A 156 -15.67 -5.71 15.32
N LEU A 157 -14.78 -4.71 15.44
CA LEU A 157 -13.81 -4.38 14.39
C LEU A 157 -12.88 -5.55 14.08
N GLU A 158 -12.40 -6.29 15.09
CA GLU A 158 -11.60 -7.50 14.89
C GLU A 158 -12.34 -8.52 14.02
N LYS A 159 -13.63 -8.78 14.32
CA LYS A 159 -14.45 -9.71 13.55
C LYS A 159 -14.67 -9.24 12.11
N ARG A 160 -14.84 -7.93 11.89
CA ARG A 160 -14.96 -7.36 10.54
C ARG A 160 -13.67 -7.49 9.75
N LEU A 161 -12.51 -7.25 10.38
CA LEU A 161 -11.20 -7.44 9.76
C LEU A 161 -10.94 -8.92 9.45
N ALA A 162 -11.40 -9.84 10.32
CA ALA A 162 -11.24 -11.28 10.12
C ALA A 162 -11.92 -11.79 8.84
N ALA A 163 -12.97 -11.12 8.37
CA ALA A 163 -13.60 -11.44 7.09
C ALA A 163 -12.65 -11.26 5.88
N TYR A 164 -11.64 -10.40 6.01
CA TYR A 164 -10.65 -10.11 4.97
C TYR A 164 -9.32 -10.83 5.20
N HIS A 165 -8.87 -10.94 6.46
CA HIS A 165 -7.53 -11.38 6.81
C HIS A 165 -7.48 -12.80 7.40
N GLY A 166 -8.62 -13.36 7.85
CA GLY A 166 -8.67 -14.69 8.47
C GLY A 166 -7.65 -14.84 9.61
N LYS A 167 -6.75 -15.80 9.49
CA LYS A 167 -5.70 -16.06 10.50
C LYS A 167 -4.69 -14.92 10.69
N ASN A 168 -4.59 -14.01 9.74
CA ASN A 168 -3.65 -12.88 9.76
C ASN A 168 -4.19 -11.68 10.55
N THR A 169 -5.46 -11.67 10.96
CA THR A 169 -6.17 -10.49 11.49
C THR A 169 -5.43 -9.80 12.64
N ALA A 170 -5.13 -10.52 13.70
CA ALA A 170 -4.41 -9.94 14.84
C ALA A 170 -3.01 -9.44 14.43
N GLY A 171 -2.29 -10.22 13.61
CA GLY A 171 -0.99 -9.83 13.09
C GLY A 171 -1.04 -8.55 12.25
N VAL A 172 -2.02 -8.41 11.38
CA VAL A 172 -2.22 -7.18 10.57
C VAL A 172 -2.45 -5.99 11.48
N PHE A 173 -3.41 -6.10 12.40
CA PHE A 173 -3.78 -4.98 13.25
C PHE A 173 -2.64 -4.54 14.17
N HIS A 174 -2.05 -5.47 14.92
CA HIS A 174 -0.98 -5.16 15.86
C HIS A 174 0.30 -4.70 15.16
N ASN A 175 0.72 -5.33 14.06
CA ASN A 175 1.89 -4.86 13.32
C ASN A 175 1.72 -3.43 12.78
N TRP A 176 0.51 -3.03 12.39
CA TRP A 176 0.24 -1.67 11.98
C TRP A 176 0.19 -0.73 13.19
N ALA A 177 -0.71 -0.96 14.13
CA ALA A 177 -0.96 -0.05 15.25
C ALA A 177 0.28 0.10 16.16
N ASP A 178 0.90 -1.02 16.55
CA ASP A 178 2.04 -1.02 17.47
C ASP A 178 3.26 -0.34 16.84
N THR A 179 3.47 -0.49 15.51
CA THR A 179 4.58 0.19 14.82
C THR A 179 4.36 1.71 14.77
N TRP A 180 3.17 2.16 14.34
CA TRP A 180 2.88 3.59 14.26
C TRP A 180 2.86 4.27 15.64
N LEU A 181 2.47 3.57 16.71
CA LEU A 181 2.46 4.07 18.08
C LEU A 181 3.81 3.90 18.80
N ASP A 182 4.77 3.21 18.20
CA ASP A 182 6.13 3.05 18.78
C ASP A 182 6.80 4.43 18.91
N PRO A 183 7.34 4.78 20.10
CA PRO A 183 8.08 6.02 20.28
C PRO A 183 9.21 6.24 19.27
N ARG A 184 9.84 5.17 18.77
CA ARG A 184 10.89 5.22 17.74
C ARG A 184 10.36 5.63 16.38
N PHE A 185 9.07 5.42 16.09
CA PHE A 185 8.42 5.82 14.84
C PHE A 185 7.98 7.29 14.83
N ARG A 186 7.94 7.96 15.98
CA ARG A 186 7.47 9.35 16.08
C ARG A 186 8.25 10.35 15.23
N THR A 187 9.52 10.08 14.98
CA THR A 187 10.40 10.92 14.16
C THR A 187 10.54 10.40 12.73
N TRP A 188 9.73 9.40 12.37
CA TRP A 188 9.73 8.86 11.01
C TRP A 188 9.33 9.94 10.02
N ASN A 189 10.18 10.13 9.01
CA ASN A 189 10.01 11.13 7.98
C ASN A 189 10.79 10.68 6.74
N VAL A 190 10.12 10.69 5.58
CA VAL A 190 10.67 10.28 4.29
C VAL A 190 10.65 11.42 3.26
N GLU A 191 10.43 12.65 3.71
CA GLU A 191 10.42 13.81 2.82
C GLU A 191 11.75 13.98 2.05
N GLY A 192 12.85 13.52 2.65
CA GLY A 192 14.17 13.57 2.01
C GLY A 192 14.29 12.68 0.77
N ASP A 193 13.51 11.60 0.69
CA ASP A 193 13.50 10.68 -0.45
C ASP A 193 12.73 11.25 -1.65
N LEU A 194 11.77 12.17 -1.42
CA LEU A 194 10.83 12.63 -2.45
C LEU A 194 11.51 13.34 -3.63
N ALA A 195 12.65 13.99 -3.41
CA ALA A 195 13.40 14.70 -4.44
C ALA A 195 13.93 13.79 -5.57
N ASP A 196 14.05 12.49 -5.30
CA ASP A 196 14.53 11.51 -6.27
C ASP A 196 13.40 10.93 -7.15
N ILE A 197 12.14 11.27 -6.88
CA ILE A 197 10.99 10.87 -7.70
C ILE A 197 10.98 11.70 -8.98
N ARG A 198 11.08 11.03 -10.14
CA ARG A 198 11.17 11.66 -11.47
C ARG A 198 10.00 11.35 -12.39
N CYS A 199 9.16 10.38 -12.01
CA CYS A 199 7.99 10.01 -12.80
C CYS A 199 6.81 10.93 -12.52
N PRO A 200 5.82 11.04 -13.44
CA PRO A 200 4.56 11.74 -13.17
C PRO A 200 3.89 11.24 -11.90
N LEU A 201 3.42 12.15 -11.08
CA LEU A 201 2.81 11.87 -9.78
C LEU A 201 1.45 12.54 -9.66
N LEU A 202 0.42 11.78 -9.25
CA LEU A 202 -0.87 12.28 -8.83
C LEU A 202 -1.06 12.00 -7.34
N VAL A 203 -1.28 13.06 -6.55
CA VAL A 203 -1.49 12.96 -5.10
C VAL A 203 -2.95 13.30 -4.79
N ILE A 204 -3.64 12.39 -4.10
CA ILE A 204 -5.04 12.52 -3.73
C ILE A 204 -5.17 12.36 -2.22
N GLN A 205 -5.98 13.22 -1.58
CA GLN A 205 -6.34 13.10 -0.17
C GLN A 205 -7.70 13.73 0.08
N GLY A 206 -8.49 13.16 0.99
CA GLY A 206 -9.73 13.77 1.45
C GLY A 206 -9.44 14.99 2.33
N GLU A 207 -10.24 16.05 2.23
CA GLU A 207 -10.10 17.24 3.07
C GLU A 207 -10.32 16.92 4.57
N ASP A 208 -11.19 15.94 4.85
CA ASP A 208 -11.54 15.49 6.21
C ASP A 208 -10.86 14.15 6.58
N ASP A 209 -9.64 13.91 6.08
CA ASP A 209 -8.91 12.69 6.40
C ASP A 209 -8.58 12.62 7.91
N GLU A 210 -8.96 11.50 8.54
CA GLU A 210 -8.82 11.30 9.99
C GLU A 210 -7.37 10.96 10.41
N TYR A 211 -6.48 10.68 9.45
CA TYR A 211 -5.11 10.22 9.69
C TYR A 211 -4.04 11.18 9.20
N GLY A 212 -4.36 12.12 8.29
CA GLY A 212 -3.39 13.03 7.72
C GLY A 212 -3.97 14.39 7.38
N THR A 213 -3.20 15.46 7.56
CA THR A 213 -3.62 16.81 7.15
C THR A 213 -3.20 17.10 5.69
N PRO A 214 -3.68 18.19 5.07
CA PRO A 214 -3.21 18.65 3.76
C PRO A 214 -1.68 18.82 3.67
N ALA A 215 -0.98 18.97 4.81
CA ALA A 215 0.47 19.06 4.84
C ALA A 215 1.18 17.84 4.22
N GLN A 216 0.56 16.63 4.26
CA GLN A 216 1.08 15.46 3.57
C GLN A 216 1.11 15.68 2.06
N VAL A 217 0.00 16.15 1.49
CA VAL A 217 -0.13 16.44 0.05
C VAL A 217 0.83 17.53 -0.37
N GLU A 218 0.90 18.62 0.40
CA GLU A 218 1.80 19.77 0.14
C GLU A 218 3.27 19.33 0.15
N ALA A 219 3.66 18.50 1.12
CA ALA A 219 5.01 17.98 1.20
C ALA A 219 5.36 17.07 0.01
N ILE A 220 4.44 16.16 -0.36
CA ILE A 220 4.64 15.26 -1.49
C ILE A 220 4.73 16.07 -2.79
N ALA A 221 3.75 16.92 -3.09
CA ALA A 221 3.71 17.69 -4.32
C ALA A 221 4.83 18.74 -4.42
N GLY A 222 5.22 19.34 -3.30
CA GLY A 222 6.23 20.40 -3.29
C GLY A 222 7.68 19.91 -3.34
N LYS A 223 7.94 18.63 -3.04
CA LYS A 223 9.31 18.08 -2.97
C LYS A 223 9.64 17.09 -4.08
N THR A 224 8.68 16.68 -4.89
CA THR A 224 8.91 15.79 -6.03
C THR A 224 9.31 16.59 -7.27
N SER A 225 10.10 15.96 -8.14
CA SER A 225 10.60 16.56 -9.40
C SER A 225 9.82 16.08 -10.65
N GLY A 226 8.86 15.15 -10.47
CA GLY A 226 8.09 14.51 -11.54
C GLY A 226 6.77 15.17 -11.86
#